data_180c93337d71e8f0696365b41ce183c1
#
_entry.id   180c93337d71e8f0696365b41ce183c1
#
_cell.length_a   1.000
_cell.length_b   1.000
_cell.length_c   1.000
_cell.angle_alpha   90.00
_cell.angle_beta   90.00
_cell.angle_gamma   90.00
#
_symmetry.space_group_name_H-M   'P 1'
#
loop_
_entity.id
_entity.type
_entity.pdbx_description
1 polymer ?
#
loop_
_entity_poly.entity_id
_entity_poly.type
_entity_poly.pdbx_seq_one_letter_code
_entity_poly.pdbx_strand_id
1 'polypeptide(L)'
;MPEGGIVMPGDLHTHTTFSDGSTPVEKMPFLARCAGMTHLAVSDHDSMRGVRYAYAHPVQEGVHLIPAVELTAYDYDRAHRVHLLCYWPDDCAPLADFCDMMAERRRTAMLQSCRELEEICPQFRTEEALELAKDSGTLFKAHVMRVLW
;
A
#
# COMPACT_ATOMS: atom_id res chain seq x y z
N MET A 1 -35.52 -5.49 -23.02
CA MET A 1 -34.17 -4.93 -23.06
C MET A 1 -33.82 -4.55 -21.62
N PRO A 2 -32.84 -5.16 -20.93
CA PRO A 2 -32.44 -4.62 -19.68
C PRO A 2 -31.79 -3.24 -19.94
N GLU A 3 -32.31 -2.23 -19.27
CA GLU A 3 -31.75 -0.89 -19.30
C GLU A 3 -30.28 -0.99 -18.92
N GLY A 4 -29.40 -0.48 -19.77
CA GLY A 4 -27.97 -0.52 -19.54
C GLY A 4 -27.62 0.23 -18.26
N GLY A 5 -27.34 -0.51 -17.19
CA GLY A 5 -26.81 0.07 -15.97
C GLY A 5 -25.52 0.83 -16.32
N ILE A 6 -25.34 2.00 -15.75
CA ILE A 6 -24.09 2.77 -15.88
C ILE A 6 -23.01 1.93 -15.20
N VAL A 7 -22.12 1.35 -16.01
CA VAL A 7 -20.92 0.68 -15.46
C VAL A 7 -19.95 1.79 -15.07
N MET A 8 -19.68 1.91 -13.77
CA MET A 8 -18.64 2.80 -13.26
C MET A 8 -17.40 1.95 -12.96
N PRO A 9 -16.44 1.86 -13.89
CA PRO A 9 -15.25 1.05 -13.69
C PRO A 9 -14.40 1.65 -12.57
N GLY A 10 -13.97 0.81 -11.63
CA GLY A 10 -13.15 1.20 -10.52
C GLY A 10 -12.15 0.12 -10.15
N ASP A 11 -11.00 0.54 -9.61
CA ASP A 11 -10.04 -0.33 -8.99
C ASP A 11 -10.07 -0.08 -7.46
N LEU A 12 -10.45 -1.11 -6.72
CA LEU A 12 -10.67 -1.01 -5.28
C LEU A 12 -9.50 -1.54 -4.45
N HIS A 13 -8.38 -1.93 -5.11
CA HIS A 13 -7.23 -2.48 -4.40
C HIS A 13 -5.92 -2.05 -5.09
N THR A 14 -5.39 -0.89 -4.71
CA THR A 14 -4.15 -0.38 -5.28
C THR A 14 -3.18 0.09 -4.19
N HIS A 15 -1.89 -0.07 -4.50
CA HIS A 15 -0.78 0.32 -3.61
C HIS A 15 0.07 1.40 -4.25
N THR A 16 0.59 2.28 -3.42
CA THR A 16 1.45 3.40 -3.82
C THR A 16 2.83 3.28 -3.16
N THR A 17 3.68 4.29 -3.36
CA THR A 17 4.96 4.38 -2.62
C THR A 17 4.76 4.56 -1.11
N PHE A 18 3.54 4.73 -0.62
CA PHE A 18 3.25 4.72 0.82
C PHE A 18 3.32 3.32 1.43
N SER A 19 3.34 2.27 0.60
CA SER A 19 3.63 0.90 1.01
C SER A 19 4.61 0.22 0.05
N ASP A 20 4.21 -0.78 -0.67
CA ASP A 20 5.05 -1.61 -1.55
C ASP A 20 4.84 -1.33 -3.04
N GLY A 21 3.97 -0.40 -3.39
CA GLY A 21 3.83 0.08 -4.76
C GLY A 21 5.02 0.91 -5.23
N SER A 22 5.10 1.16 -6.53
CA SER A 22 6.18 1.93 -7.15
C SER A 22 5.74 3.30 -7.66
N THR A 23 4.45 3.58 -7.60
CA THR A 23 3.86 4.82 -8.12
C THR A 23 3.51 5.76 -6.97
N PRO A 24 3.98 7.02 -6.99
CA PRO A 24 3.53 8.03 -6.04
C PRO A 24 2.02 8.25 -6.12
N VAL A 25 1.38 8.47 -4.98
CA VAL A 25 -0.09 8.60 -4.87
C VAL A 25 -0.65 9.71 -5.78
N GLU A 26 0.09 10.79 -5.97
CA GLU A 26 -0.31 11.93 -6.80
C GLU A 26 -0.46 11.58 -8.29
N LYS A 27 0.23 10.53 -8.74
CA LYS A 27 0.15 10.05 -10.12
C LYS A 27 -0.95 9.02 -10.36
N MET A 28 -1.46 8.42 -9.29
CA MET A 28 -2.45 7.34 -9.39
C MET A 28 -3.76 7.77 -10.06
N PRO A 29 -4.35 8.96 -9.77
CA PRO A 29 -5.58 9.41 -10.43
C PRO A 29 -5.43 9.59 -11.94
N PHE A 30 -4.30 10.14 -12.39
CA PHE A 30 -4.00 10.28 -13.81
C PHE A 30 -3.91 8.92 -14.50
N LEU A 31 -3.20 7.95 -13.90
CA LEU A 31 -3.07 6.59 -14.46
C LEU A 31 -4.42 5.86 -14.50
N ALA A 32 -5.23 5.98 -13.43
CA ALA A 32 -6.56 5.42 -13.37
C ALA A 32 -7.46 6.00 -14.48
N ARG A 33 -7.42 7.32 -14.70
CA ARG A 33 -8.13 7.96 -15.80
C ARG A 33 -7.68 7.42 -17.16
N CYS A 34 -6.39 7.28 -17.38
CA CYS A 34 -5.85 6.72 -18.64
C CYS A 34 -6.29 5.27 -18.86
N ALA A 35 -6.51 4.50 -17.78
CA ALA A 35 -7.07 3.16 -17.82
C ALA A 35 -8.62 3.13 -17.93
N GLY A 36 -9.28 4.29 -18.01
CA GLY A 36 -10.73 4.39 -18.12
C GLY A 36 -11.48 4.18 -16.80
N MET A 37 -10.79 4.24 -15.66
CA MET A 37 -11.39 4.11 -14.34
C MET A 37 -12.02 5.44 -13.89
N THR A 38 -13.13 5.34 -13.18
CA THR A 38 -13.84 6.48 -12.56
C THR A 38 -13.69 6.51 -11.04
N HIS A 39 -13.31 5.39 -10.44
CA HIS A 39 -13.12 5.22 -9.01
C HIS A 39 -11.80 4.49 -8.74
N LEU A 40 -11.09 4.91 -7.71
CA LEU A 40 -9.81 4.32 -7.32
C LEU A 40 -9.70 4.28 -5.79
N ALA A 41 -9.49 3.11 -5.20
CA ALA A 41 -9.14 3.00 -3.79
C ALA A 41 -7.61 2.94 -3.62
N VAL A 42 -7.09 3.83 -2.77
CA VAL A 42 -5.70 3.80 -2.32
C VAL A 42 -5.65 3.01 -1.03
N SER A 43 -5.20 1.76 -1.09
CA SER A 43 -5.29 0.77 0.00
C SER A 43 -3.92 0.30 0.47
N ASP A 44 -2.99 1.22 0.68
CA ASP A 44 -1.63 0.91 1.12
C ASP A 44 -1.59 0.06 2.39
N HIS A 45 -0.64 -0.88 2.45
CA HIS A 45 -0.46 -1.78 3.59
C HIS A 45 -0.12 -1.03 4.88
N ASP A 46 -0.95 -1.23 5.92
CA ASP A 46 -0.75 -0.75 7.27
C ASP A 46 -0.29 0.72 7.30
N SER A 47 -0.94 1.57 6.47
CA SER A 47 -0.59 2.99 6.33
C SER A 47 -1.82 3.87 6.20
N MET A 48 -1.96 4.85 7.10
CA MET A 48 -3.03 5.85 7.04
C MET A 48 -2.75 6.99 6.04
N ARG A 49 -1.59 6.99 5.38
CA ARG A 49 -1.20 8.10 4.48
C ARG A 49 -2.07 8.16 3.24
N GLY A 50 -2.38 7.00 2.61
CA GLY A 50 -3.29 6.91 1.49
C GLY A 50 -4.72 7.31 1.86
N VAL A 51 -5.18 6.91 3.05
CA VAL A 51 -6.48 7.30 3.61
C VAL A 51 -6.58 8.82 3.71
N ARG A 52 -5.61 9.47 4.36
CA ARG A 52 -5.58 10.93 4.54
C ARG A 52 -5.49 11.67 3.22
N TYR A 53 -4.70 11.13 2.29
CA TYR A 53 -4.60 11.69 0.94
C TYR A 53 -5.95 11.67 0.21
N ALA A 54 -6.64 10.53 0.21
CA ALA A 54 -7.94 10.40 -0.45
C ALA A 54 -9.02 11.28 0.19
N TYR A 55 -9.03 11.44 1.51
CA TYR A 55 -9.94 12.39 2.18
C TYR A 55 -9.65 13.87 1.81
N ALA A 56 -8.37 14.23 1.69
CA ALA A 56 -7.98 15.58 1.30
C ALA A 56 -8.24 15.86 -0.19
N HIS A 57 -8.29 14.82 -1.02
CA HIS A 57 -8.39 14.92 -2.48
C HIS A 57 -9.47 13.97 -3.03
N PRO A 58 -10.76 14.16 -2.69
CA PRO A 58 -11.82 13.19 -3.01
C PRO A 58 -12.06 12.97 -4.50
N VAL A 59 -11.68 13.96 -5.33
CA VAL A 59 -11.73 13.85 -6.80
C VAL A 59 -10.49 14.49 -7.40
N GLN A 60 -9.75 13.72 -8.18
CA GLN A 60 -8.62 14.21 -8.97
C GLN A 60 -8.66 13.63 -10.38
N GLU A 61 -8.29 14.42 -11.39
CA GLU A 61 -8.28 14.01 -12.79
C GLU A 61 -9.63 13.42 -13.26
N GLY A 62 -10.74 13.77 -12.60
CA GLY A 62 -12.06 13.19 -12.85
C GLY A 62 -12.28 11.81 -12.26
N VAL A 63 -11.35 11.29 -11.45
CA VAL A 63 -11.43 10.02 -10.74
C VAL A 63 -11.78 10.28 -9.27
N HIS A 64 -12.77 9.55 -8.75
CA HIS A 64 -13.13 9.57 -7.34
C HIS A 64 -12.16 8.69 -6.53
N LEU A 65 -11.48 9.31 -5.56
CA LEU A 65 -10.60 8.59 -4.65
C LEU A 65 -11.37 8.06 -3.45
N ILE A 66 -11.23 6.76 -3.22
CA ILE A 66 -11.86 6.05 -2.11
C ILE A 66 -10.81 5.86 -1.02
N PRO A 67 -10.98 6.45 0.17
CA PRO A 67 -10.08 6.21 1.29
C PRO A 67 -10.12 4.74 1.68
N ALA A 68 -8.94 4.09 1.68
CA ALA A 68 -8.83 2.69 2.03
C ALA A 68 -7.47 2.38 2.66
N VAL A 69 -7.41 1.29 3.41
CA VAL A 69 -6.18 0.73 3.96
C VAL A 69 -6.26 -0.80 3.91
N GLU A 70 -5.17 -1.46 3.58
CA GLU A 70 -5.07 -2.90 3.69
C GLU A 70 -4.34 -3.27 5.00
N LEU A 71 -5.09 -3.84 5.94
CA LEU A 71 -4.60 -4.21 7.26
C LEU A 71 -4.03 -5.63 7.25
N THR A 72 -2.82 -5.79 7.77
CA THR A 72 -2.22 -7.10 8.00
C THR A 72 -2.80 -7.72 9.27
N ALA A 73 -3.43 -8.88 9.14
CA ALA A 73 -4.03 -9.63 10.23
C ALA A 73 -3.56 -11.09 10.23
N TYR A 74 -3.96 -11.84 11.25
CA TYR A 74 -3.63 -13.25 11.38
C TYR A 74 -4.85 -14.05 11.85
N ASP A 75 -5.22 -15.06 11.08
CA ASP A 75 -6.25 -16.04 11.44
C ASP A 75 -5.62 -17.12 12.31
N TYR A 76 -5.87 -17.05 13.63
CA TYR A 76 -5.31 -17.99 14.59
C TYR A 76 -5.93 -19.40 14.47
N ASP A 77 -7.19 -19.49 14.04
CA ASP A 77 -7.86 -20.78 13.89
C ASP A 77 -7.31 -21.57 12.71
N ARG A 78 -6.95 -20.89 11.64
CA ARG A 78 -6.36 -21.48 10.43
C ARG A 78 -4.85 -21.32 10.35
N ALA A 79 -4.23 -20.70 11.34
CA ALA A 79 -2.78 -20.48 11.44
C ALA A 79 -2.16 -19.82 10.19
N HIS A 80 -2.81 -18.83 9.59
CA HIS A 80 -2.25 -18.11 8.45
C HIS A 80 -2.50 -16.59 8.49
N ARG A 81 -1.66 -15.89 7.73
CA ARG A 81 -1.79 -14.45 7.54
C ARG A 81 -2.95 -14.15 6.59
N VAL A 82 -3.72 -13.11 6.91
CA VAL A 82 -4.78 -12.58 6.07
C VAL A 82 -4.60 -11.08 5.90
N HIS A 83 -5.12 -10.54 4.82
CA HIS A 83 -5.20 -9.10 4.60
C HIS A 83 -6.67 -8.68 4.56
N LEU A 84 -6.99 -7.60 5.23
CA LEU A 84 -8.33 -7.05 5.34
C LEU A 84 -8.35 -5.67 4.68
N LEU A 85 -9.14 -5.53 3.64
CA LEU A 85 -9.38 -4.21 3.02
C LEU A 85 -10.46 -3.47 3.82
N CYS A 86 -10.08 -2.33 4.35
CA CYS A 86 -10.97 -1.43 5.08
C CYS A 86 -11.20 -0.18 4.24
N TYR A 87 -12.47 0.09 3.88
CA TYR A 87 -12.87 1.24 3.09
C TYR A 87 -13.55 2.27 3.97
N TRP A 88 -13.30 3.56 3.68
CA TRP A 88 -13.78 4.69 4.48
C TRP A 88 -13.50 4.55 5.98
N PRO A 89 -12.26 4.15 6.37
CA PRO A 89 -11.94 4.10 7.79
C PRO A 89 -11.93 5.52 8.38
N ASP A 90 -12.39 5.65 9.61
CA ASP A 90 -12.18 6.88 10.37
C ASP A 90 -10.67 7.08 10.60
N ASP A 91 -10.19 8.32 10.42
CA ASP A 91 -8.81 8.68 10.79
C ASP A 91 -8.73 8.88 12.32
N CYS A 92 -8.65 7.76 13.03
CA CYS A 92 -8.63 7.72 14.48
C CYS A 92 -7.28 7.21 15.02
N ALA A 93 -6.90 7.66 16.21
CA ALA A 93 -5.62 7.28 16.82
C ALA A 93 -5.44 5.76 16.97
N PRO A 94 -6.42 4.97 17.42
CA PRO A 94 -6.23 3.53 17.54
C PRO A 94 -5.88 2.81 16.23
N LEU A 95 -6.44 3.25 15.11
CA LEU A 95 -6.10 2.67 13.80
C LEU A 95 -4.72 3.13 13.32
N ALA A 96 -4.39 4.40 13.52
CA ALA A 96 -3.07 4.93 13.21
C ALA A 96 -1.97 4.23 14.04
N ASP A 97 -2.17 4.09 15.35
CA ASP A 97 -1.25 3.39 16.25
C ASP A 97 -1.06 1.93 15.85
N PHE A 98 -2.13 1.26 15.42
CA PHE A 98 -2.05 -0.11 14.89
C PHE A 98 -1.19 -0.15 13.61
N CYS A 99 -1.41 0.74 12.67
CA CYS A 99 -0.63 0.83 11.44
C CYS A 99 0.86 1.08 11.73
N ASP A 100 1.16 2.03 12.62
CA ASP A 100 2.53 2.37 13.00
C ASP A 100 3.23 1.17 13.68
N MET A 101 2.53 0.47 14.58
CA MET A 101 3.04 -0.76 15.20
C MET A 101 3.35 -1.84 14.16
N MET A 102 2.49 -2.04 13.17
CA MET A 102 2.68 -3.02 12.11
C MET A 102 3.83 -2.64 11.19
N ALA A 103 3.97 -1.36 10.86
CA ALA A 103 5.09 -0.84 10.08
C ALA A 103 6.43 -1.09 10.78
N GLU A 104 6.52 -0.85 12.09
CA GLU A 104 7.75 -1.08 12.86
C GLU A 104 8.08 -2.58 12.97
N ARG A 105 7.10 -3.44 13.23
CA ARG A 105 7.29 -4.90 13.22
C ARG A 105 7.81 -5.40 11.88
N ARG A 106 7.23 -4.89 10.78
CA ARG A 106 7.67 -5.22 9.43
C ARG A 106 9.09 -4.74 9.19
N ARG A 107 9.40 -3.50 9.57
CA ARG A 107 10.75 -2.94 9.44
C ARG A 107 11.79 -3.80 10.14
N THR A 108 11.54 -4.15 11.39
CA THR A 108 12.45 -4.99 12.18
C THR A 108 12.70 -6.35 11.53
N ALA A 109 11.63 -7.04 11.11
CA ALA A 109 11.73 -8.34 10.46
C ALA A 109 12.47 -8.26 9.10
N MET A 110 12.15 -7.24 8.29
CA MET A 110 12.78 -7.07 6.98
C MET A 110 14.26 -6.69 7.09
N LEU A 111 14.65 -5.86 8.05
CA LEU A 111 16.06 -5.53 8.29
C LEU A 111 16.86 -6.77 8.70
N GLN A 112 16.27 -7.66 9.47
CA GLN A 112 16.90 -8.94 9.79
C GLN A 112 17.09 -9.79 8.53
N SER A 113 16.06 -9.93 7.70
CA SER A 113 16.14 -10.67 6.44
C SER A 113 17.16 -10.05 5.46
N CYS A 114 17.29 -8.71 5.44
CA CYS A 114 18.31 -8.05 4.61
C CYS A 114 19.75 -8.39 5.05
N ARG A 115 20.01 -8.43 6.37
CA ARG A 115 21.33 -8.85 6.88
C ARG A 115 21.68 -10.28 6.49
N GLU A 116 20.72 -11.20 6.64
CA GLU A 116 20.90 -12.60 6.22
C GLU A 116 21.11 -12.69 4.69
N LEU A 117 20.45 -11.83 3.91
CA LEU A 117 20.62 -11.78 2.47
C LEU A 117 21.99 -11.26 2.07
N GLU A 118 22.55 -10.25 2.76
CA GLU A 118 23.90 -9.74 2.50
C GLU A 118 24.99 -10.81 2.71
N GLU A 119 24.78 -11.76 3.65
CA GLU A 119 25.70 -12.86 3.90
C GLU A 119 25.74 -13.86 2.72
N ILE A 120 24.60 -14.11 2.07
CA ILE A 120 24.49 -15.11 0.99
C ILE A 120 24.54 -14.49 -0.40
N CYS A 121 24.32 -13.17 -0.52
CA CYS A 121 24.31 -12.44 -1.78
C CYS A 121 25.17 -11.16 -1.65
N PRO A 122 26.51 -11.26 -1.84
CA PRO A 122 27.43 -10.14 -1.58
C PRO A 122 27.20 -8.89 -2.41
N GLN A 123 26.47 -8.97 -3.50
CA GLN A 123 26.07 -7.82 -4.33
C GLN A 123 24.84 -7.08 -3.80
N PHE A 124 24.02 -7.68 -2.94
CA PHE A 124 22.88 -7.01 -2.33
C PHE A 124 23.35 -5.95 -1.32
N ARG A 125 22.64 -4.83 -1.26
CA ARG A 125 22.88 -3.75 -0.30
C ARG A 125 21.57 -3.33 0.36
N THR A 126 21.52 -3.43 1.67
CA THR A 126 20.35 -3.01 2.47
C THR A 126 20.04 -1.53 2.27
N GLU A 127 21.06 -0.68 2.12
CA GLU A 127 20.90 0.75 1.93
C GLU A 127 20.13 1.08 0.65
N GLU A 128 20.33 0.33 -0.43
CA GLU A 128 19.59 0.51 -1.69
C GLU A 128 18.10 0.17 -1.50
N ALA A 129 17.80 -0.90 -0.78
CA ALA A 129 16.42 -1.25 -0.46
C ALA A 129 15.75 -0.20 0.45
N LEU A 130 16.50 0.38 1.40
CA LEU A 130 16.01 1.46 2.26
C LEU A 130 15.75 2.75 1.48
N GLU A 131 16.59 3.09 0.50
CA GLU A 131 16.34 4.24 -0.38
C GLU A 131 15.07 4.06 -1.21
N LEU A 132 14.81 2.85 -1.72
CA LEU A 132 13.56 2.54 -2.42
C LEU A 132 12.34 2.61 -1.48
N ALA A 133 12.53 2.38 -0.19
CA ALA A 133 11.49 2.38 0.84
C ALA A 133 11.28 3.73 1.52
N LYS A 134 11.98 4.78 1.12
CA LYS A 134 11.96 6.08 1.82
C LYS A 134 10.58 6.70 1.99
N ASP A 135 9.72 6.53 0.98
CA ASP A 135 8.37 7.09 0.99
C ASP A 135 7.39 6.23 1.80
N SER A 136 7.64 4.93 1.97
CA SER A 136 6.77 4.03 2.72
C SER A 136 6.99 4.10 4.25
N GLY A 137 8.15 4.59 4.69
CA GLY A 137 8.53 4.60 6.09
C GLY A 137 8.86 3.22 6.68
N THR A 138 8.65 2.14 5.94
CA THR A 138 8.99 0.76 6.31
C THR A 138 9.48 -0.02 5.10
N LEU A 139 10.12 -1.16 5.33
CA LEU A 139 10.71 -1.99 4.27
C LEU A 139 9.76 -3.14 3.90
N PHE A 140 9.47 -3.29 2.62
CA PHE A 140 8.68 -4.38 2.05
C PHE A 140 9.54 -5.33 1.23
N LYS A 141 9.08 -6.56 1.03
CA LYS A 141 9.75 -7.53 0.14
C LYS A 141 9.93 -7.00 -1.29
N ALA A 142 8.98 -6.22 -1.76
CA ALA A 142 9.04 -5.60 -3.09
C ALA A 142 10.29 -4.71 -3.25
N HIS A 143 10.66 -3.93 -2.22
CA HIS A 143 11.86 -3.10 -2.24
C HIS A 143 13.14 -3.96 -2.35
N VAL A 144 13.23 -5.03 -1.56
CA VAL A 144 14.35 -5.98 -1.60
C VAL A 144 14.47 -6.66 -2.97
N MET A 145 13.34 -7.12 -3.52
CA MET A 145 13.31 -7.77 -4.84
C MET A 145 13.75 -6.83 -5.96
N ARG A 146 13.46 -5.55 -5.86
CA ARG A 146 13.88 -4.53 -6.85
C ARG A 146 15.38 -4.25 -6.83
N VAL A 147 16.06 -4.45 -5.70
CA VAL A 147 17.53 -4.37 -5.61
C VAL A 147 18.19 -5.62 -6.20
N LEU A 148 17.54 -6.77 -6.10
CA LEU A 148 18.04 -8.04 -6.62
C LEU A 148 17.85 -8.23 -8.12
N TRP A 149 16.94 -7.46 -8.73
CA TRP A 149 16.62 -7.53 -10.16
C TRP A 149 17.52 -6.63 -10.98
#